data_8eae2cba55b276a7fb2a1380171fc658
#
_entry.id   8eae2cba55b276a7fb2a1380171fc658
#
_cell.length_a   1.000
_cell.length_b   1.000
_cell.length_c   1.000
_cell.angle_alpha   90.00
_cell.angle_beta   90.00
_cell.angle_gamma   90.00
#
_symmetry.space_group_name_H-M   'P 1'
#
loop_
_entity.id
_entity.type
_entity.pdbx_description
1 polymer ?
#
loop_
_entity_poly.entity_id
_entity_poly.type
_entity_poly.pdbx_seq_one_letter_code
_entity_poly.pdbx_strand_id
1 'polypeptide(L)'
;MKIVHLCLCSFFPDNYSYQENMLPKYHKKLGYDVEVIASTQSFDKQGKVCYLDNVGTYQNEYDIKVTRLAYKSNSKIWKKLKRYIGVFDAISKAEPDVLFIHGGQFLDIDQVVKYIKMHPDVKVYVDNHADFSNSATNWFSKNILHRIVWKHTEHKIEPYTRKFYGVIPVRVDFLKNVYGLPADKCELLVMGADDELVERAKTSGARARIRKQYGINDEDFLIVTGGKIDKWKTQTLLLMQAVQNISTPNVKLIVFGSVNDELIEQVKALSDSNKVQYIGWISSEDTYDYFEASDLVVFPGRHSVMWEQVTGQGKPMIVKNWPGTHHVDLGGNVLFLTEDSTDEIQGKIESLLSDPSKVSEMTKIAQEKGMQIFSYADISKRAIE
;
A
#
# COMPACT_ATOMS: atom_id res chain seq x y z
N MET A 1 -12.50 24.11 5.39
CA MET A 1 -11.66 23.80 4.21
C MET A 1 -12.17 22.52 3.62
N LYS A 2 -12.44 22.55 2.31
CA LYS A 2 -12.94 21.40 1.56
C LYS A 2 -11.85 20.76 0.74
N ILE A 3 -11.68 19.46 0.91
CA ILE A 3 -10.67 18.65 0.21
C ILE A 3 -11.40 17.71 -0.75
N VAL A 4 -11.04 17.77 -2.02
CA VAL A 4 -11.55 16.84 -3.02
C VAL A 4 -10.42 15.91 -3.46
N HIS A 5 -10.61 14.61 -3.27
CA HIS A 5 -9.72 13.57 -3.76
C HIS A 5 -10.13 13.13 -5.16
N LEU A 6 -9.22 13.24 -6.12
CA LEU A 6 -9.46 12.89 -7.51
C LEU A 6 -8.79 11.55 -7.85
N CYS A 7 -9.55 10.45 -7.81
CA CYS A 7 -9.09 9.08 -8.05
C CYS A 7 -9.44 8.62 -9.48
N LEU A 8 -8.91 9.31 -10.50
CA LEU A 8 -9.16 9.00 -11.92
C LEU A 8 -8.01 8.21 -12.55
N CYS A 9 -6.83 8.27 -11.96
CA CYS A 9 -5.69 7.45 -12.39
C CYS A 9 -5.67 6.08 -11.72
N SER A 10 -5.97 6.04 -10.44
CA SER A 10 -5.89 4.87 -9.57
C SER A 10 -7.26 4.20 -9.36
N PHE A 11 -7.24 3.07 -8.66
CA PHE A 11 -8.45 2.42 -8.17
C PHE A 11 -8.97 3.15 -6.92
N PHE A 12 -10.28 3.18 -6.79
CA PHE A 12 -10.95 3.57 -5.56
C PHE A 12 -12.05 2.54 -5.27
N PRO A 13 -11.71 1.34 -4.80
CA PRO A 13 -12.72 0.38 -4.33
C PRO A 13 -13.16 0.74 -2.92
N ASP A 14 -14.45 0.65 -2.63
CA ASP A 14 -14.98 0.83 -1.27
C ASP A 14 -14.55 -0.35 -0.37
N ASN A 15 -14.42 -0.14 0.94
CA ASN A 15 -13.97 -1.12 1.93
C ASN A 15 -12.53 -1.64 1.70
N TYR A 16 -11.65 -0.79 1.17
CA TYR A 16 -10.23 -1.08 1.00
C TYR A 16 -9.39 -0.09 1.83
N SER A 17 -8.13 -0.48 2.10
CA SER A 17 -7.17 0.31 2.86
C SER A 17 -6.02 0.85 2.00
N TYR A 18 -6.31 1.19 0.73
CA TYR A 18 -5.34 1.87 -0.11
C TYR A 18 -5.16 3.33 0.33
N GLN A 19 -4.07 3.97 -0.06
CA GLN A 19 -3.84 5.37 0.26
C GLN A 19 -4.98 6.28 -0.23
N GLU A 20 -5.58 5.93 -1.38
CA GLU A 20 -6.75 6.58 -1.95
C GLU A 20 -7.98 6.52 -1.05
N ASN A 21 -8.09 5.50 -0.18
CA ASN A 21 -9.15 5.36 0.82
C ASN A 21 -8.74 5.99 2.16
N MET A 22 -7.48 5.80 2.58
CA MET A 22 -6.99 6.22 3.89
C MET A 22 -6.82 7.73 4.01
N LEU A 23 -6.29 8.42 2.97
CA LEU A 23 -6.17 9.87 3.04
C LEU A 23 -7.54 10.57 3.18
N PRO A 24 -8.57 10.28 2.37
CA PRO A 24 -9.91 10.81 2.58
C PRO A 24 -10.48 10.50 3.97
N LYS A 25 -10.34 9.25 4.46
CA LYS A 25 -10.78 8.84 5.80
C LYS A 25 -10.18 9.75 6.88
N TYR A 26 -8.86 9.93 6.85
CA TYR A 26 -8.18 10.69 7.87
C TYR A 26 -8.32 12.20 7.71
N HIS A 27 -8.43 12.72 6.49
CA HIS A 27 -8.83 14.11 6.29
C HIS A 27 -10.21 14.42 6.90
N LYS A 28 -11.20 13.53 6.72
CA LYS A 28 -12.51 13.67 7.36
C LYS A 28 -12.41 13.63 8.88
N LYS A 29 -11.61 12.71 9.44
CA LYS A 29 -11.36 12.64 10.88
C LYS A 29 -10.69 13.87 11.47
N LEU A 30 -9.86 14.54 10.68
CA LEU A 30 -9.27 15.84 11.04
C LEU A 30 -10.26 17.01 10.96
N GLY A 31 -11.53 16.75 10.62
CA GLY A 31 -12.59 17.74 10.59
C GLY A 31 -12.72 18.51 9.27
N TYR A 32 -12.07 18.05 8.20
CA TYR A 32 -12.26 18.65 6.88
C TYR A 32 -13.55 18.16 6.22
N ASP A 33 -14.14 18.99 5.36
CA ASP A 33 -15.17 18.57 4.42
C ASP A 33 -14.50 17.80 3.26
N VAL A 34 -14.87 16.54 3.05
CA VAL A 34 -14.16 15.65 2.13
C VAL A 34 -15.11 15.06 1.11
N GLU A 35 -14.75 15.17 -0.16
CA GLU A 35 -15.40 14.46 -1.25
C GLU A 35 -14.37 13.67 -2.09
N VAL A 36 -14.84 12.60 -2.74
CA VAL A 36 -14.04 11.79 -3.67
C VAL A 36 -14.70 11.81 -5.05
N ILE A 37 -13.92 12.09 -6.07
CA ILE A 37 -14.33 11.92 -7.48
C ILE A 37 -13.49 10.76 -8.03
N ALA A 38 -14.15 9.66 -8.42
CA ALA A 38 -13.46 8.44 -8.82
C ALA A 38 -13.98 7.88 -10.16
N SER A 39 -13.19 7.00 -10.77
CA SER A 39 -13.65 6.21 -11.91
C SER A 39 -14.58 5.07 -11.44
N THR A 40 -15.21 4.38 -12.41
CA THR A 40 -15.99 3.17 -12.13
C THR A 40 -15.10 1.92 -12.00
N GLN A 41 -13.78 2.03 -12.11
CA GLN A 41 -12.87 0.90 -11.98
C GLN A 41 -12.79 0.45 -10.52
N SER A 42 -12.95 -0.87 -10.29
CA SER A 42 -12.97 -1.48 -8.97
C SER A 42 -12.48 -2.94 -9.05
N PHE A 43 -12.67 -3.69 -7.99
CA PHE A 43 -12.40 -5.13 -7.94
C PHE A 43 -13.70 -5.91 -7.67
N ASP A 44 -13.80 -7.09 -8.28
CA ASP A 44 -14.85 -8.05 -7.94
C ASP A 44 -14.52 -8.83 -6.65
N LYS A 45 -15.43 -9.71 -6.24
CA LYS A 45 -15.26 -10.57 -5.05
C LYS A 45 -14.05 -11.52 -5.14
N GLN A 46 -13.50 -11.73 -6.32
CA GLN A 46 -12.31 -12.54 -6.57
C GLN A 46 -11.03 -11.69 -6.67
N GLY A 47 -11.11 -10.37 -6.45
CA GLY A 47 -10.00 -9.43 -6.58
C GLY A 47 -9.56 -9.16 -8.02
N LYS A 48 -10.42 -9.47 -9.01
CA LYS A 48 -10.17 -9.14 -10.42
C LYS A 48 -10.71 -7.76 -10.72
N VAL A 49 -10.02 -7.05 -11.62
CA VAL A 49 -10.45 -5.73 -12.09
C VAL A 49 -11.82 -5.83 -12.74
N CYS A 50 -12.76 -5.04 -12.24
CA CYS A 50 -14.10 -4.89 -12.79
C CYS A 50 -14.45 -3.41 -13.00
N TYR A 51 -15.61 -3.13 -13.55
CA TYR A 51 -16.15 -1.78 -13.72
C TYR A 51 -17.56 -1.76 -13.16
N LEU A 52 -17.79 -0.86 -12.23
CA LEU A 52 -19.11 -0.67 -11.61
C LEU A 52 -20.10 -0.10 -12.62
N ASP A 53 -21.32 -0.61 -12.61
CA ASP A 53 -22.41 -0.10 -13.46
C ASP A 53 -22.97 1.23 -12.93
N ASN A 54 -22.81 1.49 -11.63
CA ASN A 54 -23.32 2.68 -10.98
C ASN A 54 -22.42 3.89 -11.26
N VAL A 55 -22.90 4.76 -12.13
CA VAL A 55 -22.41 6.13 -12.32
C VAL A 55 -23.28 7.06 -11.47
N GLY A 56 -22.67 7.95 -10.71
CA GLY A 56 -23.41 8.88 -9.86
C GLY A 56 -22.77 9.08 -8.49
N THR A 57 -23.55 9.56 -7.55
CA THR A 57 -23.08 9.97 -6.23
C THR A 57 -23.71 9.12 -5.13
N TYR A 58 -22.88 8.71 -4.15
CA TYR A 58 -23.29 7.95 -2.96
C TYR A 58 -22.39 8.29 -1.76
N GLN A 59 -22.70 7.77 -0.58
CA GLN A 59 -21.84 7.83 0.61
C GLN A 59 -21.13 6.48 0.77
N ASN A 60 -19.79 6.52 1.03
CA ASN A 60 -19.02 5.30 1.28
C ASN A 60 -19.05 4.90 2.78
N GLU A 61 -18.27 3.88 3.15
CA GLU A 61 -18.16 3.34 4.51
C GLU A 61 -17.67 4.35 5.56
N TYR A 62 -17.04 5.43 5.13
CA TYR A 62 -16.59 6.53 6.01
C TYR A 62 -17.53 7.73 5.97
N ASP A 63 -18.74 7.57 5.42
CA ASP A 63 -19.71 8.64 5.21
C ASP A 63 -19.09 9.82 4.40
N ILE A 64 -18.24 9.50 3.43
CA ILE A 64 -17.64 10.42 2.48
C ILE A 64 -18.45 10.36 1.16
N LYS A 65 -18.84 11.52 0.65
CA LYS A 65 -19.51 11.62 -0.64
C LYS A 65 -18.56 11.22 -1.77
N VAL A 66 -18.93 10.19 -2.52
CA VAL A 66 -18.20 9.68 -3.69
C VAL A 66 -18.99 9.90 -4.95
N THR A 67 -18.38 10.51 -5.95
CA THR A 67 -18.95 10.70 -7.29
C THR A 67 -18.19 9.84 -8.30
N ARG A 68 -18.88 8.84 -8.89
CA ARG A 68 -18.30 7.96 -9.92
C ARG A 68 -18.54 8.53 -11.31
N LEU A 69 -17.46 8.66 -12.09
CA LEU A 69 -17.50 9.14 -13.46
C LEU A 69 -17.43 7.99 -14.47
N ALA A 70 -18.32 8.04 -15.47
CA ALA A 70 -18.27 7.10 -16.59
C ALA A 70 -17.05 7.36 -17.48
N TYR A 71 -16.48 6.29 -18.04
CA TYR A 71 -15.55 6.43 -19.16
C TYR A 71 -16.25 6.98 -20.39
N LYS A 72 -15.55 7.80 -21.20
CA LYS A 72 -16.08 8.34 -22.47
C LYS A 72 -16.52 7.26 -23.45
N SER A 73 -15.94 6.06 -23.34
CA SER A 73 -16.29 4.90 -24.14
C SER A 73 -15.87 3.60 -23.43
N ASN A 74 -16.61 2.54 -23.68
CA ASN A 74 -16.28 1.20 -23.19
C ASN A 74 -15.10 0.55 -23.92
N SER A 75 -14.50 1.20 -24.92
CA SER A 75 -13.34 0.68 -25.62
C SER A 75 -12.14 0.54 -24.69
N LYS A 76 -11.36 -0.54 -24.90
CA LYS A 76 -10.13 -0.80 -24.12
C LYS A 76 -9.12 0.35 -24.19
N ILE A 77 -9.07 1.06 -25.33
CA ILE A 77 -8.16 2.20 -25.55
C ILE A 77 -8.53 3.37 -24.64
N TRP A 78 -9.81 3.77 -24.61
CA TRP A 78 -10.26 4.87 -23.77
C TRP A 78 -10.14 4.55 -22.27
N LYS A 79 -10.41 3.31 -21.87
CA LYS A 79 -10.16 2.85 -20.49
C LYS A 79 -8.69 2.90 -20.14
N LYS A 80 -7.79 2.50 -21.05
CA LYS A 80 -6.34 2.56 -20.84
C LYS A 80 -5.82 4.00 -20.80
N LEU A 81 -6.38 4.89 -21.60
CA LEU A 81 -6.03 6.32 -21.64
C LEU A 81 -6.79 7.13 -20.56
N LYS A 82 -7.68 6.49 -19.83
CA LYS A 82 -8.40 7.08 -18.69
C LYS A 82 -9.09 8.39 -19.08
N ARG A 83 -10.09 8.27 -19.99
CA ARG A 83 -10.92 9.37 -20.47
C ARG A 83 -12.32 9.24 -19.90
N TYR A 84 -12.81 10.33 -19.28
CA TYR A 84 -14.05 10.34 -18.51
C TYR A 84 -15.04 11.42 -19.00
N ILE A 85 -16.31 11.25 -18.65
CA ILE A 85 -17.36 12.25 -18.91
C ILE A 85 -17.51 13.12 -17.67
N GLY A 86 -17.53 14.45 -17.84
CA GLY A 86 -17.92 15.38 -16.79
C GLY A 86 -16.88 15.67 -15.72
N VAL A 87 -15.57 15.49 -15.98
CA VAL A 87 -14.50 15.78 -15.00
C VAL A 87 -14.56 17.23 -14.52
N PHE A 88 -14.63 18.20 -15.45
CA PHE A 88 -14.72 19.62 -15.12
C PHE A 88 -15.97 19.93 -14.28
N ASP A 89 -17.13 19.42 -14.69
CA ASP A 89 -18.41 19.68 -14.01
C ASP A 89 -18.45 19.06 -12.60
N ALA A 90 -17.84 17.86 -12.41
CA ALA A 90 -17.76 17.20 -11.12
C ALA A 90 -16.89 18.00 -10.14
N ILE A 91 -15.73 18.49 -10.59
CA ILE A 91 -14.85 19.34 -9.77
C ILE A 91 -15.53 20.68 -9.47
N SER A 92 -16.20 21.28 -10.47
CA SER A 92 -16.93 22.55 -10.30
C SER A 92 -18.07 22.45 -9.29
N LYS A 93 -18.79 21.32 -9.25
CA LYS A 93 -19.84 21.07 -8.26
C LYS A 93 -19.29 20.80 -6.85
N ALA A 94 -18.08 20.26 -6.78
CA ALA A 94 -17.45 19.96 -5.51
C ALA A 94 -16.82 21.20 -4.86
N GLU A 95 -16.43 22.22 -5.61
CA GLU A 95 -15.85 23.49 -5.14
C GLU A 95 -14.71 23.31 -4.12
N PRO A 96 -13.59 22.61 -4.50
CA PRO A 96 -12.50 22.34 -3.57
C PRO A 96 -11.69 23.58 -3.18
N ASP A 97 -11.29 23.68 -1.92
CA ASP A 97 -10.17 24.52 -1.47
C ASP A 97 -8.83 23.82 -1.75
N VAL A 98 -8.84 22.47 -1.64
CA VAL A 98 -7.70 21.60 -1.91
C VAL A 98 -8.12 20.50 -2.87
N LEU A 99 -7.35 20.31 -3.94
CA LEU A 99 -7.51 19.21 -4.89
C LEU A 99 -6.32 18.26 -4.74
N PHE A 100 -6.56 17.08 -4.17
CA PHE A 100 -5.56 16.02 -4.06
C PHE A 100 -5.79 15.00 -5.19
N ILE A 101 -4.84 14.88 -6.10
CA ILE A 101 -4.93 14.06 -7.31
C ILE A 101 -4.14 12.78 -7.10
N HIS A 102 -4.83 11.64 -7.05
CA HIS A 102 -4.21 10.32 -6.97
C HIS A 102 -3.72 9.86 -8.35
N GLY A 103 -2.55 10.37 -8.73
CA GLY A 103 -1.90 10.15 -10.01
C GLY A 103 -2.33 11.07 -11.14
N GLY A 104 -1.38 11.71 -11.80
CA GLY A 104 -1.63 12.57 -12.97
C GLY A 104 -1.72 11.82 -14.30
N GLN A 105 -1.66 10.46 -14.28
CA GLN A 105 -1.60 9.63 -15.50
C GLN A 105 -3.00 9.36 -16.07
N PHE A 106 -3.70 10.42 -16.50
CA PHE A 106 -4.98 10.35 -17.23
C PHE A 106 -5.12 11.53 -18.21
N LEU A 107 -5.75 11.28 -19.37
CA LEU A 107 -5.77 12.27 -20.44
C LEU A 107 -6.69 13.47 -20.18
N ASP A 108 -7.69 13.32 -19.31
CA ASP A 108 -8.59 14.44 -18.99
C ASP A 108 -8.01 15.43 -17.98
N ILE A 109 -6.69 15.36 -17.71
CA ILE A 109 -5.96 16.36 -16.90
C ILE A 109 -6.20 17.79 -17.40
N ASP A 110 -6.44 17.99 -18.71
CA ASP A 110 -6.80 19.29 -19.26
C ASP A 110 -8.06 19.91 -18.67
N GLN A 111 -9.04 19.06 -18.27
CA GLN A 111 -10.27 19.51 -17.62
C GLN A 111 -9.98 20.00 -16.19
N VAL A 112 -9.04 19.33 -15.51
CA VAL A 112 -8.57 19.74 -14.19
C VAL A 112 -7.82 21.07 -14.27
N VAL A 113 -6.88 21.18 -15.22
CA VAL A 113 -6.12 22.41 -15.45
C VAL A 113 -7.05 23.57 -15.83
N LYS A 114 -8.09 23.32 -16.64
CA LYS A 114 -9.09 24.33 -16.97
C LYS A 114 -9.79 24.85 -15.70
N TYR A 115 -10.18 23.96 -14.78
CA TYR A 115 -10.80 24.35 -13.52
C TYR A 115 -9.86 25.19 -12.67
N ILE A 116 -8.61 24.74 -12.47
CA ILE A 116 -7.63 25.44 -11.63
C ILE A 116 -7.32 26.84 -12.16
N LYS A 117 -7.24 27.03 -13.49
CA LYS A 117 -7.06 28.35 -14.10
C LYS A 117 -8.18 29.33 -13.79
N MET A 118 -9.39 28.83 -13.61
CA MET A 118 -10.57 29.66 -13.23
C MET A 118 -10.63 29.87 -11.72
N HIS A 119 -9.94 29.04 -10.93
CA HIS A 119 -9.94 29.05 -9.47
C HIS A 119 -8.49 29.00 -8.94
N PRO A 120 -7.70 30.08 -9.08
CA PRO A 120 -6.25 30.08 -8.81
C PRO A 120 -5.89 29.90 -7.33
N ASP A 121 -6.84 30.05 -6.42
CA ASP A 121 -6.64 29.88 -4.97
C ASP A 121 -6.68 28.41 -4.53
N VAL A 122 -7.13 27.49 -5.41
CA VAL A 122 -7.16 26.05 -5.13
C VAL A 122 -5.74 25.50 -4.99
N LYS A 123 -5.46 24.87 -3.87
CA LYS A 123 -4.18 24.20 -3.63
C LYS A 123 -4.21 22.81 -4.27
N VAL A 124 -3.19 22.48 -5.05
CA VAL A 124 -3.11 21.20 -5.79
C VAL A 124 -1.93 20.39 -5.31
N TYR A 125 -2.19 19.11 -5.00
CA TYR A 125 -1.21 18.09 -4.66
C TYR A 125 -1.44 16.85 -5.53
N VAL A 126 -0.35 16.16 -5.90
CA VAL A 126 -0.42 14.96 -6.76
C VAL A 126 0.43 13.87 -6.14
N ASP A 127 -0.11 12.66 -5.96
CA ASP A 127 0.71 11.51 -5.63
C ASP A 127 1.05 10.64 -6.84
N ASN A 128 1.99 9.73 -6.68
CA ASN A 128 2.41 8.80 -7.72
C ASN A 128 2.67 7.41 -7.16
N HIS A 129 1.95 6.44 -7.71
CA HIS A 129 2.08 5.02 -7.41
C HIS A 129 2.78 4.22 -8.51
N ALA A 130 3.20 4.88 -9.60
CA ALA A 130 3.82 4.23 -10.76
C ALA A 130 5.33 4.16 -10.64
N ASP A 131 5.89 3.01 -11.01
CA ASP A 131 7.32 2.78 -11.21
C ASP A 131 7.58 1.68 -12.26
N PHE A 132 8.84 1.27 -12.42
CA PHE A 132 9.21 0.20 -13.36
C PHE A 132 8.78 -1.20 -12.91
N SER A 133 8.44 -1.40 -11.65
CA SER A 133 8.04 -2.70 -11.11
C SER A 133 6.55 -3.01 -11.31
N ASN A 134 5.71 -1.99 -11.41
CA ASN A 134 4.25 -2.16 -11.44
C ASN A 134 3.55 -1.60 -12.67
N SER A 135 4.01 -0.52 -13.26
CA SER A 135 3.31 0.18 -14.34
C SER A 135 4.13 0.27 -15.65
N ALA A 136 5.39 0.70 -15.56
CA ALA A 136 6.29 0.80 -16.72
C ALA A 136 7.02 -0.52 -17.01
N THR A 137 6.30 -1.65 -17.03
CA THR A 137 6.86 -3.01 -16.99
C THR A 137 7.29 -3.56 -18.36
N ASN A 138 6.83 -2.98 -19.46
CA ASN A 138 7.15 -3.41 -20.82
C ASN A 138 7.58 -2.22 -21.69
N TRP A 139 8.16 -2.51 -22.85
CA TRP A 139 8.72 -1.48 -23.73
C TRP A 139 7.72 -0.39 -24.09
N PHE A 140 6.49 -0.75 -24.47
CA PHE A 140 5.45 0.22 -24.86
C PHE A 140 5.00 1.07 -23.66
N SER A 141 4.73 0.44 -22.52
CA SER A 141 4.36 1.13 -21.29
C SER A 141 5.46 2.11 -20.88
N LYS A 142 6.73 1.65 -20.86
CA LYS A 142 7.87 2.45 -20.46
C LYS A 142 8.13 3.63 -21.42
N ASN A 143 8.24 3.35 -22.74
CA ASN A 143 8.76 4.35 -23.68
C ASN A 143 7.68 5.23 -24.32
N ILE A 144 6.44 4.73 -24.46
CA ILE A 144 5.33 5.49 -25.04
C ILE A 144 4.43 6.05 -23.94
N LEU A 145 3.87 5.20 -23.09
CA LEU A 145 2.91 5.67 -22.09
C LEU A 145 3.59 6.57 -21.04
N HIS A 146 4.64 6.10 -20.36
CA HIS A 146 5.25 6.86 -19.29
C HIS A 146 6.16 7.99 -19.78
N ARG A 147 7.05 7.73 -20.74
CA ARG A 147 8.02 8.76 -21.19
C ARG A 147 7.42 9.82 -22.09
N ILE A 148 6.26 9.58 -22.72
CA ILE A 148 5.64 10.54 -23.64
C ILE A 148 4.28 10.96 -23.08
N VAL A 149 3.29 10.04 -23.02
CA VAL A 149 1.90 10.41 -22.74
C VAL A 149 1.74 10.90 -21.31
N TRP A 150 2.14 10.10 -20.31
CA TRP A 150 1.97 10.46 -18.90
C TRP A 150 2.95 11.56 -18.46
N LYS A 151 4.18 11.59 -19.00
CA LYS A 151 5.07 12.72 -18.82
C LYS A 151 4.40 14.02 -19.26
N HIS A 152 3.73 14.02 -20.40
CA HIS A 152 3.02 15.20 -20.91
C HIS A 152 1.86 15.62 -19.97
N THR A 153 1.07 14.66 -19.46
CA THR A 153 -0.02 14.98 -18.50
C THR A 153 0.51 15.56 -17.20
N GLU A 154 1.61 15.00 -16.66
CA GLU A 154 2.26 15.52 -15.45
C GLU A 154 2.81 16.93 -15.65
N HIS A 155 3.45 17.23 -16.79
CA HIS A 155 3.93 18.58 -17.09
C HIS A 155 2.79 19.59 -17.30
N LYS A 156 1.60 19.17 -17.74
CA LYS A 156 0.44 20.08 -17.83
C LYS A 156 -0.05 20.56 -16.49
N ILE A 157 -0.04 19.71 -15.47
CA ILE A 157 -0.51 20.04 -14.13
C ILE A 157 0.60 20.64 -13.25
N GLU A 158 1.88 20.39 -13.58
CA GLU A 158 3.05 20.79 -12.78
C GLU A 158 3.07 22.26 -12.39
N PRO A 159 2.78 23.25 -13.30
CA PRO A 159 2.81 24.68 -12.93
C PRO A 159 1.85 25.08 -11.82
N TYR A 160 0.80 24.28 -11.62
CA TYR A 160 -0.26 24.51 -10.62
C TYR A 160 -0.11 23.66 -9.38
N THR A 161 0.78 22.67 -9.41
CA THR A 161 0.98 21.70 -8.32
C THR A 161 1.99 22.23 -7.32
N ARG A 162 1.63 22.20 -6.03
CA ARG A 162 2.52 22.55 -4.93
C ARG A 162 3.57 21.47 -4.70
N LYS A 163 3.11 20.20 -4.57
CA LYS A 163 3.96 19.05 -4.33
C LYS A 163 3.51 17.85 -5.15
N PHE A 164 4.49 17.10 -5.62
CA PHE A 164 4.33 15.76 -6.17
C PHE A 164 4.89 14.76 -5.17
N TYR A 165 4.10 13.80 -4.78
CA TYR A 165 4.49 12.80 -3.80
C TYR A 165 4.75 11.44 -4.46
N GLY A 166 5.94 10.86 -4.24
CA GLY A 166 6.15 9.44 -4.45
C GLY A 166 5.84 8.69 -3.17
N VAL A 167 5.06 7.61 -3.23
CA VAL A 167 4.65 6.87 -2.01
C VAL A 167 5.73 5.94 -1.46
N ILE A 168 6.82 5.74 -2.20
CA ILE A 168 8.08 5.11 -1.76
C ILE A 168 9.24 5.82 -2.48
N PRO A 169 10.49 5.73 -2.00
CA PRO A 169 11.61 6.49 -2.58
C PRO A 169 11.82 6.27 -4.08
N VAL A 170 11.70 5.02 -4.58
CA VAL A 170 11.84 4.75 -6.02
C VAL A 170 10.78 5.45 -6.87
N ARG A 171 9.61 5.77 -6.30
CA ARG A 171 8.54 6.51 -7.01
C ARG A 171 8.78 8.02 -7.00
N VAL A 172 9.47 8.54 -5.99
CA VAL A 172 10.01 9.92 -6.02
C VAL A 172 11.05 10.04 -7.13
N ASP A 173 11.96 9.05 -7.23
CA ASP A 173 12.95 9.02 -8.32
C ASP A 173 12.30 8.88 -9.69
N PHE A 174 11.20 8.14 -9.80
CA PHE A 174 10.44 8.01 -11.04
C PHE A 174 9.84 9.35 -11.48
N LEU A 175 9.28 10.14 -10.57
CA LEU A 175 8.80 11.49 -10.83
C LEU A 175 9.92 12.39 -11.39
N LYS A 176 11.09 12.38 -10.76
CA LYS A 176 12.25 13.18 -11.15
C LYS A 176 12.87 12.71 -12.47
N ASN A 177 13.14 11.41 -12.58
CA ASN A 177 13.98 10.86 -13.65
C ASN A 177 13.20 10.45 -14.90
N VAL A 178 11.94 10.02 -14.77
CA VAL A 178 11.11 9.58 -15.91
C VAL A 178 10.21 10.69 -16.40
N TYR A 179 9.51 11.35 -15.48
CA TYR A 179 8.66 12.48 -15.85
C TYR A 179 9.44 13.80 -15.95
N GLY A 180 10.60 13.91 -15.31
CA GLY A 180 11.44 15.11 -15.37
C GLY A 180 10.83 16.29 -14.63
N LEU A 181 10.12 16.02 -13.53
CA LEU A 181 9.53 17.05 -12.68
C LEU A 181 10.59 17.74 -11.81
N PRO A 182 10.37 19.00 -11.41
CA PRO A 182 11.29 19.74 -10.56
C PRO A 182 11.53 19.02 -9.22
N ALA A 183 12.79 18.87 -8.85
CA ALA A 183 13.19 18.08 -7.68
C ALA A 183 12.70 18.69 -6.36
N ASP A 184 12.59 20.01 -6.29
CA ASP A 184 12.07 20.78 -5.14
C ASP A 184 10.56 20.62 -4.92
N LYS A 185 9.84 20.18 -5.97
CA LYS A 185 8.42 19.83 -5.86
C LYS A 185 8.17 18.34 -5.57
N CYS A 186 9.19 17.46 -5.67
CA CYS A 186 9.05 16.03 -5.51
C CYS A 186 9.48 15.56 -4.13
N GLU A 187 8.54 15.03 -3.34
CA GLU A 187 8.76 14.58 -1.97
C GLU A 187 8.25 13.16 -1.72
N LEU A 188 8.69 12.56 -0.63
CA LEU A 188 8.20 11.27 -0.15
C LEU A 188 6.99 11.47 0.76
N LEU A 189 5.83 10.90 0.37
CA LEU A 189 4.67 10.74 1.24
C LEU A 189 4.41 9.23 1.37
N VAL A 190 4.94 8.64 2.42
CA VAL A 190 4.84 7.18 2.64
C VAL A 190 3.38 6.73 2.76
N MET A 191 3.13 5.47 2.41
CA MET A 191 1.94 4.76 2.88
C MET A 191 2.08 4.48 4.37
N GLY A 192 1.03 4.04 5.04
CA GLY A 192 1.08 3.88 6.49
C GLY A 192 0.16 2.80 7.03
N ALA A 193 0.01 2.82 8.36
CA ALA A 193 -0.91 2.02 9.11
C ALA A 193 -2.16 2.84 9.49
N ASP A 194 -3.31 2.18 9.53
CA ASP A 194 -4.55 2.74 10.06
C ASP A 194 -4.45 2.83 11.58
N ASP A 195 -4.36 4.04 12.12
CA ASP A 195 -4.17 4.31 13.56
C ASP A 195 -5.23 3.62 14.43
N GLU A 196 -6.49 3.57 13.96
CA GLU A 196 -7.57 2.92 14.69
C GLU A 196 -7.41 1.41 14.74
N LEU A 197 -6.98 0.82 13.65
CA LEU A 197 -6.76 -0.63 13.59
C LEU A 197 -5.52 -1.03 14.39
N VAL A 198 -4.48 -0.19 14.41
CA VAL A 198 -3.31 -0.40 15.28
C VAL A 198 -3.72 -0.37 16.75
N GLU A 199 -4.49 0.65 17.16
CA GLU A 199 -4.96 0.75 18.55
C GLU A 199 -5.90 -0.39 18.91
N ARG A 200 -6.83 -0.73 18.03
CA ARG A 200 -7.72 -1.89 18.19
C ARG A 200 -6.92 -3.17 18.42
N ALA A 201 -5.95 -3.46 17.57
CA ALA A 201 -5.16 -4.69 17.67
C ALA A 201 -4.40 -4.78 19.00
N LYS A 202 -3.83 -3.67 19.48
CA LYS A 202 -3.12 -3.59 20.76
C LYS A 202 -4.05 -3.80 21.96
N THR A 203 -5.26 -3.24 21.93
CA THR A 203 -6.15 -3.19 23.10
C THR A 203 -7.17 -4.32 23.16
N SER A 204 -7.45 -5.00 22.03
CA SER A 204 -8.48 -6.07 21.93
C SER A 204 -8.04 -7.44 22.43
N GLY A 205 -6.79 -7.59 22.90
CA GLY A 205 -6.23 -8.89 23.24
C GLY A 205 -5.97 -9.79 22.01
N ALA A 206 -5.75 -9.18 20.84
CA ALA A 206 -5.52 -9.89 19.58
C ALA A 206 -4.37 -10.89 19.67
N ARG A 207 -3.26 -10.53 20.35
CA ARG A 207 -2.11 -11.43 20.54
C ARG A 207 -2.52 -12.75 21.21
N ALA A 208 -3.20 -12.69 22.34
CA ALA A 208 -3.62 -13.90 23.05
C ALA A 208 -4.66 -14.70 22.27
N ARG A 209 -5.60 -14.02 21.61
CA ARG A 209 -6.67 -14.65 20.82
C ARG A 209 -6.10 -15.42 19.62
N ILE A 210 -5.25 -14.81 18.81
CA ILE A 210 -4.63 -15.43 17.62
C ILE A 210 -3.73 -16.58 18.04
N ARG A 211 -2.86 -16.39 19.03
CA ARG A 211 -1.97 -17.47 19.52
C ARG A 211 -2.75 -18.67 20.01
N LYS A 212 -3.80 -18.45 20.83
CA LYS A 212 -4.69 -19.53 21.30
C LYS A 212 -5.41 -20.24 20.14
N GLN A 213 -5.89 -19.50 19.15
CA GLN A 213 -6.60 -20.06 17.98
C GLN A 213 -5.73 -21.05 17.20
N TYR A 214 -4.44 -20.81 17.10
CA TYR A 214 -3.50 -21.62 16.32
C TYR A 214 -2.61 -22.52 17.17
N GLY A 215 -2.89 -22.69 18.47
CA GLY A 215 -2.14 -23.56 19.36
C GLY A 215 -0.70 -23.11 19.59
N ILE A 216 -0.47 -21.81 19.62
CA ILE A 216 0.84 -21.18 19.81
C ILE A 216 0.95 -20.74 21.26
N ASN A 217 1.95 -21.25 21.97
CA ASN A 217 2.21 -20.95 23.37
C ASN A 217 2.91 -19.61 23.55
N ASP A 218 2.95 -19.09 24.77
CA ASP A 218 3.59 -17.80 25.05
C ASP A 218 5.11 -17.84 24.82
N GLU A 219 5.75 -18.99 25.04
CA GLU A 219 7.18 -19.24 24.80
C GLU A 219 7.54 -19.51 23.33
N ASP A 220 6.55 -19.73 22.45
CA ASP A 220 6.79 -19.92 21.03
C ASP A 220 7.17 -18.59 20.36
N PHE A 221 8.14 -18.61 19.46
CA PHE A 221 8.50 -17.50 18.62
C PHE A 221 7.65 -17.50 17.36
N LEU A 222 6.68 -16.60 17.29
CA LEU A 222 5.74 -16.53 16.18
C LEU A 222 6.22 -15.60 15.07
N ILE A 223 6.46 -16.19 13.90
CA ILE A 223 6.69 -15.48 12.65
C ILE A 223 5.36 -15.38 11.88
N VAL A 224 5.11 -14.22 11.28
CA VAL A 224 3.95 -14.02 10.41
C VAL A 224 4.43 -13.53 9.05
N THR A 225 3.80 -14.02 8.00
CA THR A 225 3.94 -13.51 6.63
C THR A 225 2.58 -13.49 5.94
N GLY A 226 2.44 -12.62 4.94
CA GLY A 226 1.19 -12.55 4.22
C GLY A 226 1.27 -11.90 2.85
N GLY A 227 0.17 -12.04 2.12
CA GLY A 227 -0.01 -11.49 0.79
C GLY A 227 -0.28 -12.57 -0.26
N LYS A 228 -0.39 -12.14 -1.52
CA LYS A 228 -0.65 -13.05 -2.62
C LYS A 228 0.59 -13.91 -2.90
N ILE A 229 0.42 -15.22 -2.97
CA ILE A 229 1.45 -16.20 -3.37
C ILE A 229 1.19 -16.56 -4.85
N ASP A 230 2.03 -16.03 -5.72
CA ASP A 230 1.98 -16.26 -7.16
C ASP A 230 3.40 -16.43 -7.73
N LYS A 231 3.51 -16.61 -9.03
CA LYS A 231 4.79 -16.79 -9.73
C LYS A 231 5.82 -15.65 -9.51
N TRP A 232 5.38 -14.50 -9.03
CA TRP A 232 6.24 -13.34 -8.72
C TRP A 232 6.61 -13.24 -7.24
N LYS A 233 6.00 -14.09 -6.39
CA LYS A 233 6.18 -14.12 -4.93
C LYS A 233 6.36 -15.54 -4.41
N THR A 234 7.06 -16.38 -5.15
CA THR A 234 7.40 -17.76 -4.76
C THR A 234 8.35 -17.81 -3.57
N GLN A 235 9.00 -16.70 -3.22
CA GLN A 235 9.87 -16.59 -2.05
C GLN A 235 9.17 -16.91 -0.72
N THR A 236 7.83 -16.82 -0.67
CA THR A 236 7.06 -17.28 0.49
C THR A 236 7.25 -18.80 0.73
N LEU A 237 7.38 -19.60 -0.34
CA LEU A 237 7.66 -21.04 -0.21
C LEU A 237 9.06 -21.28 0.38
N LEU A 238 10.05 -20.44 0.03
CA LEU A 238 11.40 -20.52 0.64
C LEU A 238 11.36 -20.22 2.13
N LEU A 239 10.55 -19.25 2.56
CA LEU A 239 10.35 -18.96 3.99
C LEU A 239 9.69 -20.14 4.71
N MET A 240 8.65 -20.74 4.13
CA MET A 240 7.99 -21.92 4.70
C MET A 240 9.01 -23.07 4.88
N GLN A 241 9.81 -23.33 3.85
CA GLN A 241 10.87 -24.35 3.91
C GLN A 241 11.94 -24.00 4.93
N ALA A 242 12.38 -22.74 5.01
CA ALA A 242 13.37 -22.28 5.98
C ALA A 242 12.90 -22.54 7.42
N VAL A 243 11.65 -22.21 7.73
CA VAL A 243 11.08 -22.43 9.07
C VAL A 243 10.95 -23.92 9.37
N GLN A 244 10.58 -24.76 8.41
CA GLN A 244 10.57 -26.22 8.62
C GLN A 244 11.96 -26.77 8.95
N ASN A 245 13.02 -26.24 8.31
CA ASN A 245 14.42 -26.69 8.51
C ASN A 245 15.00 -26.26 9.87
N ILE A 246 14.50 -25.20 10.50
CA ILE A 246 14.96 -24.74 11.81
C ILE A 246 14.73 -25.85 12.85
N SER A 247 15.77 -26.29 13.55
CA SER A 247 15.67 -27.40 14.52
C SER A 247 14.92 -27.00 15.80
N THR A 248 14.90 -25.73 16.17
CA THR A 248 14.22 -25.22 17.36
C THR A 248 12.72 -25.49 17.30
N PRO A 249 12.14 -26.24 18.27
CA PRO A 249 10.75 -26.71 18.17
C PRO A 249 9.70 -25.62 18.39
N ASN A 250 10.04 -24.57 19.11
CA ASN A 250 9.14 -23.48 19.49
C ASN A 250 9.15 -22.31 18.49
N VAL A 251 9.57 -22.53 17.25
CA VAL A 251 9.40 -21.56 16.15
C VAL A 251 8.14 -21.90 15.38
N LYS A 252 7.27 -20.94 15.20
CA LYS A 252 5.98 -21.08 14.50
C LYS A 252 5.88 -20.07 13.37
N LEU A 253 5.21 -20.46 12.29
CA LEU A 253 4.93 -19.57 11.14
C LEU A 253 3.47 -19.63 10.78
N ILE A 254 2.81 -18.47 10.74
CA ILE A 254 1.51 -18.28 10.12
C ILE A 254 1.70 -17.62 8.76
N VAL A 255 1.10 -18.21 7.73
CA VAL A 255 1.09 -17.72 6.35
C VAL A 255 -0.34 -17.43 5.95
N PHE A 256 -0.65 -16.21 5.55
CA PHE A 256 -1.98 -15.84 5.06
C PHE A 256 -1.94 -15.23 3.66
N GLY A 257 -3.06 -15.30 2.96
CA GLY A 257 -3.23 -14.69 1.64
C GLY A 257 -3.76 -15.65 0.58
N SER A 258 -4.02 -15.13 -0.61
CA SER A 258 -4.47 -15.94 -1.73
C SER A 258 -3.28 -16.66 -2.40
N VAL A 259 -3.51 -17.89 -2.86
CA VAL A 259 -2.53 -18.70 -3.58
C VAL A 259 -3.02 -18.96 -4.99
N ASN A 260 -2.17 -18.83 -5.99
CA ASN A 260 -2.48 -19.26 -7.35
C ASN A 260 -2.60 -20.79 -7.41
N ASP A 261 -3.54 -21.29 -8.22
CA ASP A 261 -3.86 -22.72 -8.32
C ASP A 261 -2.62 -23.58 -8.58
N GLU A 262 -1.67 -23.11 -9.39
CA GLU A 262 -0.41 -23.80 -9.71
C GLU A 262 0.51 -24.02 -8.50
N LEU A 263 0.34 -23.26 -7.43
CA LEU A 263 1.21 -23.29 -6.23
C LEU A 263 0.51 -23.89 -5.01
N ILE A 264 -0.79 -24.17 -5.09
CA ILE A 264 -1.58 -24.58 -3.91
C ILE A 264 -1.09 -25.89 -3.29
N GLU A 265 -0.69 -26.86 -4.13
CA GLU A 265 -0.18 -28.15 -3.64
C GLU A 265 1.20 -28.02 -2.98
N GLN A 266 2.04 -27.08 -3.45
CA GLN A 266 3.32 -26.79 -2.83
C GLN A 266 3.13 -26.11 -1.46
N VAL A 267 2.20 -25.16 -1.37
CA VAL A 267 1.86 -24.51 -0.09
C VAL A 267 1.32 -25.52 0.91
N LYS A 268 0.42 -26.44 0.47
CA LYS A 268 -0.09 -27.52 1.33
C LYS A 268 1.02 -28.45 1.80
N ALA A 269 1.92 -28.88 0.91
CA ALA A 269 3.03 -29.77 1.25
C ALA A 269 4.01 -29.16 2.24
N LEU A 270 4.17 -27.82 2.22
CA LEU A 270 5.00 -27.07 3.16
C LEU A 270 4.27 -26.65 4.44
N SER A 271 2.95 -26.91 4.52
CA SER A 271 2.14 -26.63 5.70
C SER A 271 2.03 -27.90 6.54
N ASP A 272 2.29 -27.77 7.84
CA ASP A 272 1.94 -28.75 8.83
C ASP A 272 1.09 -28.08 9.92
N SER A 273 0.38 -28.85 10.70
CA SER A 273 -0.47 -28.30 11.77
C SER A 273 0.32 -27.85 13.01
N ASN A 274 1.63 -28.04 13.01
CA ASN A 274 2.47 -27.81 14.19
C ASN A 274 3.38 -26.59 14.06
N LYS A 275 4.12 -26.47 12.96
CA LYS A 275 5.20 -25.48 12.82
C LYS A 275 4.88 -24.40 11.77
N VAL A 276 4.35 -24.80 10.62
CA VAL A 276 4.02 -23.93 9.50
C VAL A 276 2.54 -24.07 9.16
N GLN A 277 1.75 -23.02 9.36
CA GLN A 277 0.32 -23.04 9.15
C GLN A 277 -0.07 -22.04 8.04
N TYR A 278 -0.58 -22.55 6.92
CA TYR A 278 -1.26 -21.71 5.92
C TYR A 278 -2.74 -21.61 6.27
N ILE A 279 -3.22 -20.39 6.47
CA ILE A 279 -4.58 -20.13 6.98
C ILE A 279 -5.54 -19.57 5.93
N GLY A 280 -5.09 -19.43 4.68
CA GLY A 280 -5.92 -18.88 3.61
C GLY A 280 -5.94 -17.35 3.61
N TRP A 281 -6.94 -16.80 2.92
CA TRP A 281 -7.14 -15.35 2.83
C TRP A 281 -7.79 -14.81 4.10
N ILE A 282 -7.33 -13.64 4.53
CA ILE A 282 -7.94 -12.86 5.61
C ILE A 282 -8.22 -11.43 5.11
N SER A 283 -9.09 -10.71 5.79
CA SER A 283 -9.38 -9.31 5.45
C SER A 283 -8.18 -8.40 5.73
N SER A 284 -8.11 -7.26 5.07
CA SER A 284 -7.07 -6.26 5.34
C SER A 284 -7.10 -5.74 6.78
N GLU A 285 -8.28 -5.67 7.40
CA GLU A 285 -8.45 -5.26 8.79
C GLU A 285 -7.93 -6.32 9.78
N ASP A 286 -8.15 -7.61 9.46
CA ASP A 286 -7.69 -8.71 10.31
C ASP A 286 -6.16 -8.83 10.31
N THR A 287 -5.48 -8.38 9.26
CA THR A 287 -4.00 -8.43 9.20
C THR A 287 -3.35 -7.75 10.41
N TYR A 288 -3.97 -6.71 10.95
CA TYR A 288 -3.49 -6.01 12.14
C TYR A 288 -3.43 -6.90 13.38
N ASP A 289 -4.41 -7.77 13.56
CA ASP A 289 -4.47 -8.71 14.68
C ASP A 289 -3.37 -9.78 14.57
N TYR A 290 -3.11 -10.28 13.35
CA TYR A 290 -2.04 -11.25 13.11
C TYR A 290 -0.64 -10.65 13.29
N PHE A 291 -0.42 -9.44 12.80
CA PHE A 291 0.85 -8.75 13.03
C PHE A 291 1.03 -8.40 14.52
N GLU A 292 -0.05 -8.05 15.23
CA GLU A 292 0.05 -7.84 16.69
C GLU A 292 0.42 -9.12 17.43
N ALA A 293 -0.06 -10.28 16.99
CA ALA A 293 0.28 -11.57 17.56
C ALA A 293 1.73 -11.99 17.36
N SER A 294 2.40 -11.48 16.32
CA SER A 294 3.74 -11.90 15.92
C SER A 294 4.86 -11.36 16.82
N ASP A 295 5.96 -12.07 16.82
CA ASP A 295 7.26 -11.62 17.36
C ASP A 295 8.17 -11.10 16.25
N LEU A 296 7.97 -11.58 15.02
CA LEU A 296 8.70 -11.18 13.82
C LEU A 296 7.79 -11.25 12.59
N VAL A 297 7.90 -10.30 11.68
CA VAL A 297 7.23 -10.40 10.37
C VAL A 297 8.28 -10.56 9.28
N VAL A 298 8.05 -11.49 8.34
CA VAL A 298 9.00 -11.78 7.26
C VAL A 298 8.33 -11.65 5.91
N PHE A 299 8.82 -10.75 5.07
CA PHE A 299 8.37 -10.59 3.67
C PHE A 299 9.54 -10.86 2.73
N PRO A 300 9.74 -12.12 2.30
CA PRO A 300 10.92 -12.49 1.51
C PRO A 300 10.82 -12.09 0.03
N GLY A 301 9.66 -11.62 -0.41
CA GLY A 301 9.38 -11.26 -1.80
C GLY A 301 9.34 -9.76 -2.04
N ARG A 302 8.65 -9.37 -3.12
CA ARG A 302 8.51 -7.97 -3.52
C ARG A 302 7.83 -7.13 -2.46
N HIS A 303 8.19 -5.85 -2.42
CA HIS A 303 7.55 -4.83 -1.59
C HIS A 303 6.01 -4.86 -1.71
N SER A 304 5.35 -4.68 -0.58
CA SER A 304 3.91 -4.46 -0.47
C SER A 304 3.63 -3.43 0.63
N VAL A 305 2.48 -2.79 0.61
CA VAL A 305 2.02 -1.83 1.63
C VAL A 305 2.01 -2.40 3.06
N MET A 306 2.02 -3.71 3.20
CA MET A 306 2.12 -4.36 4.52
C MET A 306 3.45 -4.06 5.22
N TRP A 307 4.52 -3.68 4.50
CA TRP A 307 5.78 -3.32 5.13
C TRP A 307 5.61 -2.05 5.98
N GLU A 308 4.96 -1.03 5.40
CA GLU A 308 4.65 0.22 6.09
C GLU A 308 3.67 0.00 7.23
N GLN A 309 2.66 -0.85 7.02
CA GLN A 309 1.71 -1.23 8.06
C GLN A 309 2.42 -1.88 9.25
N VAL A 310 3.28 -2.87 9.01
CA VAL A 310 4.01 -3.61 10.06
C VAL A 310 4.97 -2.67 10.81
N THR A 311 5.68 -1.80 10.08
CA THR A 311 6.54 -0.79 10.71
C THR A 311 5.72 0.16 11.58
N GLY A 312 4.55 0.62 11.09
CA GLY A 312 3.61 1.44 11.85
C GLY A 312 3.04 0.74 13.09
N GLN A 313 2.89 -0.59 13.05
CA GLN A 313 2.48 -1.37 14.24
C GLN A 313 3.61 -1.61 15.25
N GLY A 314 4.82 -1.15 14.96
CA GLY A 314 5.96 -1.31 15.86
C GLY A 314 6.51 -2.74 15.92
N LYS A 315 6.47 -3.48 14.82
CA LYS A 315 6.97 -4.86 14.73
C LYS A 315 8.31 -4.93 13.98
N PRO A 316 9.24 -5.77 14.41
CA PRO A 316 10.49 -6.00 13.70
C PRO A 316 10.24 -6.82 12.43
N MET A 317 11.07 -6.61 11.40
CA MET A 317 10.89 -7.29 10.11
C MET A 317 12.17 -7.86 9.54
N ILE A 318 12.00 -8.92 8.74
CA ILE A 318 12.96 -9.32 7.70
C ILE A 318 12.27 -9.11 6.34
N VAL A 319 12.90 -8.35 5.46
CA VAL A 319 12.31 -8.05 4.13
C VAL A 319 13.35 -8.24 3.02
N LYS A 320 12.88 -8.47 1.80
CA LYS A 320 13.75 -8.52 0.62
C LYS A 320 14.36 -7.14 0.36
N ASN A 321 15.67 -7.12 0.09
CA ASN A 321 16.37 -5.91 -0.32
C ASN A 321 15.96 -5.50 -1.75
N TRP A 322 15.12 -4.48 -1.86
CA TRP A 322 14.74 -3.86 -3.12
C TRP A 322 15.25 -2.42 -3.17
N PRO A 323 15.90 -2.00 -4.27
CA PRO A 323 16.31 -0.61 -4.43
C PRO A 323 15.12 0.34 -4.26
N GLY A 324 15.30 1.38 -3.42
CA GLY A 324 14.28 2.41 -3.19
C GLY A 324 13.10 1.99 -2.32
N THR A 325 13.29 0.95 -1.46
CA THR A 325 12.28 0.52 -0.47
C THR A 325 12.81 0.45 0.96
N HIS A 326 13.96 1.06 1.22
CA HIS A 326 14.60 1.03 2.55
C HIS A 326 13.97 2.01 3.56
N HIS A 327 12.97 2.78 3.18
CA HIS A 327 12.29 3.77 4.03
C HIS A 327 11.58 3.16 5.24
N VAL A 328 11.33 1.85 5.23
CA VAL A 328 10.77 1.11 6.37
C VAL A 328 11.80 0.79 7.47
N ASP A 329 13.10 0.91 7.16
CA ASP A 329 14.17 0.79 8.16
C ASP A 329 14.36 2.12 8.89
N LEU A 330 13.96 2.15 10.14
CA LEU A 330 14.02 3.33 11.04
C LEU A 330 15.34 3.40 11.83
N GLY A 331 16.34 2.65 11.39
CA GLY A 331 17.67 2.57 11.99
C GLY A 331 17.88 1.30 12.79
N GLY A 332 17.48 0.15 12.25
CA GLY A 332 17.76 -1.18 12.77
C GLY A 332 16.55 -2.03 13.17
N ASN A 333 15.33 -1.63 12.83
CA ASN A 333 14.12 -2.45 13.00
C ASN A 333 13.92 -3.48 11.88
N VAL A 334 14.76 -3.45 10.83
CA VAL A 334 14.64 -4.30 9.64
C VAL A 334 15.96 -5.00 9.33
N LEU A 335 15.89 -6.29 9.03
CA LEU A 335 16.96 -7.02 8.36
C LEU A 335 16.61 -7.24 6.88
N PHE A 336 17.60 -7.10 6.00
CA PHE A 336 17.40 -7.24 4.57
C PHE A 336 17.91 -8.58 4.03
N LEU A 337 17.08 -9.27 3.22
CA LEU A 337 17.47 -10.44 2.44
C LEU A 337 18.06 -9.99 1.11
N THR A 338 19.22 -10.48 0.79
CA THR A 338 19.96 -10.15 -0.46
C THR A 338 19.79 -11.22 -1.53
N GLU A 339 19.52 -12.45 -1.13
CA GLU A 339 19.36 -13.62 -1.98
C GLU A 339 17.93 -14.16 -1.93
N ASP A 340 17.50 -14.88 -2.97
CA ASP A 340 16.30 -15.72 -2.96
C ASP A 340 16.70 -17.14 -2.54
N SER A 341 17.05 -17.31 -1.25
CA SER A 341 17.66 -18.51 -0.70
C SER A 341 17.00 -18.90 0.61
N THR A 342 16.67 -20.18 0.74
CA THR A 342 16.17 -20.79 1.98
C THR A 342 17.21 -20.64 3.10
N ASP A 343 18.50 -20.83 2.78
CA ASP A 343 19.58 -20.78 3.75
C ASP A 343 19.79 -19.37 4.31
N GLU A 344 19.69 -18.31 3.48
CA GLU A 344 19.79 -16.94 3.98
C GLU A 344 18.60 -16.61 4.90
N ILE A 345 17.38 -16.99 4.53
CA ILE A 345 16.18 -16.76 5.35
C ILE A 345 16.33 -17.49 6.69
N GLN A 346 16.69 -18.79 6.65
CA GLN A 346 16.92 -19.61 7.84
C GLN A 346 17.99 -18.98 8.74
N GLY A 347 19.17 -18.67 8.19
CA GLY A 347 20.28 -18.12 8.96
C GLY A 347 19.94 -16.79 9.64
N LYS A 348 19.17 -15.89 8.98
CA LYS A 348 18.73 -14.65 9.61
C LYS A 348 17.72 -14.89 10.73
N ILE A 349 16.80 -15.83 10.57
CA ILE A 349 15.83 -16.18 11.63
C ILE A 349 16.60 -16.80 12.81
N GLU A 350 17.49 -17.78 12.57
CA GLU A 350 18.29 -18.43 13.62
C GLU A 350 19.20 -17.43 14.36
N SER A 351 19.74 -16.42 13.67
CA SER A 351 20.51 -15.36 14.31
C SER A 351 19.68 -14.54 15.30
N LEU A 352 18.39 -14.29 14.99
CA LEU A 352 17.48 -13.60 15.91
C LEU A 352 17.04 -14.51 17.07
N LEU A 353 16.82 -15.79 16.81
CA LEU A 353 16.48 -16.76 17.86
C LEU A 353 17.61 -16.94 18.89
N SER A 354 18.87 -16.86 18.44
CA SER A 354 20.04 -16.95 19.31
C SER A 354 20.38 -15.66 20.05
N ASP A 355 19.78 -14.54 19.62
CA ASP A 355 19.96 -13.21 20.23
C ASP A 355 18.62 -12.50 20.50
N PRO A 356 17.90 -12.86 21.58
CA PRO A 356 16.66 -12.19 21.97
C PRO A 356 16.83 -10.68 22.25
N SER A 357 18.05 -10.24 22.61
CA SER A 357 18.33 -8.82 22.84
C SER A 357 18.23 -8.03 21.55
N LYS A 358 18.65 -8.63 20.43
CA LYS A 358 18.52 -8.03 19.10
C LYS A 358 17.06 -7.88 18.66
N VAL A 359 16.23 -8.89 18.90
CA VAL A 359 14.78 -8.80 18.63
C VAL A 359 14.14 -7.68 19.46
N SER A 360 14.50 -7.57 20.72
CA SER A 360 14.01 -6.51 21.62
C SER A 360 14.45 -5.11 21.15
N GLU A 361 15.70 -4.95 20.71
CA GLU A 361 16.20 -3.70 20.14
C GLU A 361 15.45 -3.31 18.86
N MET A 362 15.29 -4.26 17.92
CA MET A 362 14.55 -4.06 16.69
C MET A 362 13.10 -3.63 16.98
N THR A 363 12.44 -4.30 17.91
CA THR A 363 11.07 -4.00 18.32
C THR A 363 10.97 -2.61 18.94
N LYS A 364 11.90 -2.25 19.83
CA LYS A 364 11.95 -0.92 20.45
C LYS A 364 12.06 0.19 19.41
N ILE A 365 12.98 0.05 18.44
CA ILE A 365 13.15 1.02 17.36
C ILE A 365 11.85 1.17 16.55
N ALA A 366 11.21 0.03 16.19
CA ALA A 366 9.95 0.05 15.46
C ALA A 366 8.83 0.72 16.27
N GLN A 367 8.71 0.44 17.56
CA GLN A 367 7.68 1.01 18.44
C GLN A 367 7.87 2.52 18.68
N GLU A 368 9.11 2.96 18.90
CA GLU A 368 9.41 4.35 19.17
C GLU A 368 9.21 5.27 17.95
N LYS A 369 9.49 4.76 16.74
CA LYS A 369 9.48 5.58 15.51
C LYS A 369 8.38 5.23 14.52
N GLY A 370 7.82 4.01 14.60
CA GLY A 370 6.89 3.49 13.59
C GLY A 370 5.70 4.40 13.35
N MET A 371 4.86 4.60 14.35
CA MET A 371 3.66 5.45 14.21
C MET A 371 3.95 6.94 14.09
N GLN A 372 5.17 7.40 14.41
CA GLN A 372 5.55 8.80 14.14
C GLN A 372 5.69 9.08 12.63
N ILE A 373 6.04 8.05 11.85
CA ILE A 373 6.29 8.19 10.42
C ILE A 373 5.16 7.60 9.59
N PHE A 374 4.59 6.47 10.04
CA PHE A 374 3.63 5.66 9.29
C PHE A 374 2.19 5.75 9.80
N SER A 375 1.83 6.73 10.63
CA SER A 375 0.47 7.06 11.02
C SER A 375 -0.29 7.73 9.87
N TYR A 376 -1.42 7.20 9.43
CA TYR A 376 -2.25 7.89 8.44
C TYR A 376 -2.84 9.19 8.98
N ALA A 377 -3.04 9.34 10.28
CA ALA A 377 -3.45 10.61 10.87
C ALA A 377 -2.40 11.72 10.65
N ASP A 378 -1.11 11.39 10.70
CA ASP A 378 -0.04 12.35 10.47
C ASP A 378 0.35 12.46 8.98
N ILE A 379 0.29 11.35 8.24
CA ILE A 379 0.48 11.35 6.78
C ILE A 379 -0.54 12.27 6.11
N SER A 380 -1.81 12.20 6.51
CA SER A 380 -2.86 13.04 5.93
C SER A 380 -2.68 14.54 6.21
N LYS A 381 -2.12 14.94 7.36
CA LYS A 381 -1.75 16.33 7.61
C LYS A 381 -0.66 16.78 6.63
N ARG A 382 0.44 16.00 6.56
CA ARG A 382 1.58 16.29 5.68
C ARG A 382 1.21 16.32 4.19
N ALA A 383 0.19 15.57 3.80
CA ALA A 383 -0.26 15.47 2.41
C ALA A 383 -0.80 16.79 1.83
N ILE A 384 -1.18 17.75 2.68
CA ILE A 384 -1.81 19.03 2.28
C ILE A 384 -1.11 20.27 2.87
N GLU A 385 0.08 20.09 3.45
CA GLU A 385 0.98 21.19 3.88
C GLU A 385 1.79 21.72 2.69
#